data_99fdcc5954556298316a4bf9615cd269
#
_entry.id   99fdcc5954556298316a4bf9615cd269
#
_cell.length_a   1.000
_cell.length_b   1.000
_cell.length_c   1.000
_cell.angle_alpha   90.00
_cell.angle_beta   90.00
_cell.angle_gamma   90.00
#
_symmetry.space_group_name_H-M   'P 1'
#
loop_
_entity.id
_entity.type
_entity.pdbx_description
1 polymer ?
#
loop_
_entity_poly.entity_id
_entity_poly.type
_entity_poly.pdbx_seq_one_letter_code
_entity_poly.pdbx_strand_id
1 'polypeptide(L)'
;MTVTARDLRSVVDGVLERFALLPDEAWDHPALELDWTCRETAGHLVDDFAGYALQLSGTCPPQEDYVELLEPPPQRAGGPRIIFCPDPAAGTPGLIRCLDAAAGLLCAVVAAADGKRGYHPMGISDAEGFAAMGIVEAAVHAFDILAAQQVPYAADGEVCAKVLDRLFPQAGRTADAWQDLLRSCGRTPDTRGAAWRWDSSVR
;
A
#
# COMPACT_ATOMS: atom_id res chain seq x y z
N MET A 1 19.54 1.64 5.26
CA MET A 1 18.86 0.88 6.36
C MET A 1 17.78 0.03 5.73
N THR A 2 17.59 -1.22 6.16
CA THR A 2 16.68 -2.20 5.53
C THR A 2 15.24 -2.01 5.97
N VAL A 3 14.29 -2.09 5.05
CA VAL A 3 12.85 -2.14 5.34
C VAL A 3 12.46 -3.54 5.79
N THR A 4 11.66 -3.67 6.83
CA THR A 4 11.32 -4.95 7.47
C THR A 4 9.80 -5.16 7.59
N ALA A 5 9.40 -6.42 7.83
CA ALA A 5 8.01 -6.75 8.18
C ALA A 5 7.52 -5.99 9.45
N ARG A 6 8.42 -5.65 10.37
CA ARG A 6 8.10 -4.85 11.56
C ARG A 6 7.77 -3.40 11.18
N ASP A 7 8.53 -2.81 10.26
CA ASP A 7 8.24 -1.45 9.76
C ASP A 7 6.86 -1.42 9.09
N LEU A 8 6.58 -2.41 8.23
CA LEU A 8 5.26 -2.55 7.58
C LEU A 8 4.15 -2.68 8.62
N ARG A 9 4.30 -3.60 9.60
CA ARG A 9 3.28 -3.79 10.64
C ARG A 9 3.02 -2.50 11.43
N SER A 10 4.09 -1.80 11.83
CA SER A 10 3.98 -0.55 12.57
C SER A 10 3.21 0.54 11.83
N VAL A 11 3.46 0.69 10.52
CA VAL A 11 2.71 1.65 9.69
C VAL A 11 1.24 1.26 9.59
N VAL A 12 0.96 -0.02 9.31
CA VAL A 12 -0.42 -0.50 9.17
C VAL A 12 -1.19 -0.38 10.49
N ASP A 13 -0.58 -0.70 11.64
CA ASP A 13 -1.22 -0.52 12.95
C ASP A 13 -1.67 0.92 13.15
N GLY A 14 -0.78 1.88 12.89
CA GLY A 14 -1.11 3.30 12.98
C GLY A 14 -2.20 3.75 11.99
N VAL A 15 -2.30 3.12 10.82
CA VAL A 15 -3.40 3.36 9.85
C VAL A 15 -4.71 2.80 10.37
N LEU A 16 -4.71 1.53 10.83
CA LEU A 16 -5.92 0.87 11.34
C LEU A 16 -6.53 1.59 12.55
N GLU A 17 -5.69 2.07 13.47
CA GLU A 17 -6.14 2.89 14.61
C GLU A 17 -6.92 4.13 14.16
N ARG A 18 -6.47 4.81 13.12
CA ARG A 18 -7.13 6.01 12.59
C ARG A 18 -8.38 5.67 11.78
N PHE A 19 -8.32 4.63 10.97
CA PHE A 19 -9.46 4.18 10.17
C PHE A 19 -10.61 3.70 11.05
N ALA A 20 -10.34 3.06 12.19
CA ALA A 20 -11.36 2.64 13.15
C ALA A 20 -12.13 3.80 13.79
N LEU A 21 -11.62 5.03 13.71
CA LEU A 21 -12.27 6.22 14.23
C LEU A 21 -13.14 6.94 13.18
N LEU A 22 -13.07 6.54 11.91
CA LEU A 22 -13.86 7.15 10.85
C LEU A 22 -15.31 6.67 10.95
N PRO A 23 -16.29 7.58 10.80
CA PRO A 23 -17.70 7.20 10.74
C PRO A 23 -18.00 6.46 9.42
N ASP A 24 -19.07 5.67 9.41
CA ASP A 24 -19.41 4.82 8.26
C ASP A 24 -19.62 5.62 6.96
N GLU A 25 -20.19 6.81 7.05
CA GLU A 25 -20.40 7.70 5.90
C GLU A 25 -19.10 8.23 5.26
N ALA A 26 -18.01 8.29 6.02
CA ALA A 26 -16.71 8.73 5.51
C ALA A 26 -16.19 7.84 4.37
N TRP A 27 -16.57 6.58 4.40
CA TRP A 27 -16.09 5.59 3.44
C TRP A 27 -16.69 5.74 2.03
N ASP A 28 -17.78 6.45 1.89
CA ASP A 28 -18.47 6.66 0.61
C ASP A 28 -18.00 7.94 -0.09
N HIS A 29 -17.18 8.78 0.57
CA HIS A 29 -16.59 9.97 -0.01
C HIS A 29 -15.40 9.62 -0.93
N PRO A 30 -15.11 10.42 -1.96
CA PRO A 30 -13.88 10.31 -2.73
C PRO A 30 -12.64 10.40 -1.82
N ALA A 31 -11.63 9.58 -2.09
CA ALA A 31 -10.36 9.65 -1.38
C ALA A 31 -9.49 10.75 -2.00
N LEU A 32 -9.49 11.91 -1.37
CA LEU A 32 -8.80 13.14 -1.82
C LEU A 32 -9.12 13.45 -3.31
N GLU A 33 -8.15 13.29 -4.20
CA GLU A 33 -8.27 13.57 -5.63
C GLU A 33 -8.34 12.30 -6.48
N LEU A 34 -8.51 11.13 -5.82
CA LEU A 34 -8.68 9.88 -6.55
C LEU A 34 -10.11 9.79 -7.11
N ASP A 35 -10.24 9.09 -8.25
CA ASP A 35 -11.56 8.72 -8.78
C ASP A 35 -12.26 7.64 -7.92
N TRP A 36 -11.58 7.12 -6.92
CA TRP A 36 -12.05 6.08 -6.01
C TRP A 36 -12.59 6.65 -4.72
N THR A 37 -13.59 5.97 -4.15
CA THR A 37 -14.05 6.28 -2.80
C THR A 37 -13.02 5.83 -1.75
N CYS A 38 -13.13 6.35 -0.53
CA CYS A 38 -12.30 5.90 0.60
C CYS A 38 -12.40 4.38 0.79
N ARG A 39 -13.61 3.81 0.65
CA ARG A 39 -13.86 2.36 0.74
C ARG A 39 -13.17 1.58 -0.37
N GLU A 40 -13.26 2.05 -1.61
CA GLU A 40 -12.57 1.44 -2.75
C GLU A 40 -11.06 1.51 -2.61
N THR A 41 -10.53 2.64 -2.14
CA THR A 41 -9.10 2.84 -1.87
C THR A 41 -8.61 1.90 -0.75
N ALA A 42 -9.37 1.75 0.33
CA ALA A 42 -9.04 0.80 1.39
C ALA A 42 -9.19 -0.66 0.92
N GLY A 43 -10.16 -0.96 0.04
CA GLY A 43 -10.30 -2.27 -0.60
C GLY A 43 -9.10 -2.60 -1.49
N HIS A 44 -8.59 -1.62 -2.23
CA HIS A 44 -7.36 -1.75 -3.01
C HIS A 44 -6.15 -2.09 -2.12
N LEU A 45 -6.02 -1.49 -0.94
CA LEU A 45 -4.98 -1.85 0.03
C LEU A 45 -5.06 -3.32 0.47
N VAL A 46 -6.27 -3.86 0.67
CA VAL A 46 -6.45 -5.29 0.99
C VAL A 46 -5.94 -6.16 -0.15
N ASP A 47 -6.27 -5.76 -1.38
CA ASP A 47 -5.87 -6.47 -2.60
C ASP A 47 -4.36 -6.47 -2.78
N ASP A 48 -3.71 -5.31 -2.62
CA ASP A 48 -2.26 -5.17 -2.74
C ASP A 48 -1.52 -6.01 -1.69
N PHE A 49 -1.92 -5.95 -0.42
CA PHE A 49 -1.26 -6.74 0.62
C PHE A 49 -1.41 -8.24 0.37
N ALA A 50 -2.59 -8.70 -0.02
CA ALA A 50 -2.83 -10.09 -0.33
C ALA A 50 -2.11 -10.51 -1.61
N GLY A 51 -2.13 -9.68 -2.65
CA GLY A 51 -1.45 -9.90 -3.91
C GLY A 51 0.07 -9.98 -3.76
N TYR A 52 0.67 -9.04 -3.02
CA TYR A 52 2.11 -9.05 -2.70
C TYR A 52 2.51 -10.29 -1.90
N ALA A 53 1.69 -10.67 -0.92
CA ALA A 53 1.93 -11.89 -0.16
C ALA A 53 1.89 -13.12 -1.05
N LEU A 54 0.88 -13.26 -1.91
CA LEU A 54 0.77 -14.38 -2.85
C LEU A 54 1.94 -14.41 -3.83
N GLN A 55 2.31 -13.25 -4.38
CA GLN A 55 3.38 -13.13 -5.36
C GLN A 55 4.73 -13.64 -4.83
N LEU A 56 4.97 -13.54 -3.52
CA LEU A 56 6.22 -13.96 -2.88
C LEU A 56 6.12 -15.30 -2.13
N SER A 57 4.90 -15.82 -1.87
CA SER A 57 4.69 -16.97 -0.96
C SER A 57 5.13 -18.31 -1.53
N GLY A 58 5.01 -18.50 -2.85
CA GLY A 58 5.26 -19.79 -3.50
C GLY A 58 6.65 -20.33 -3.23
N THR A 59 6.84 -21.64 -3.42
CA THR A 59 8.17 -22.28 -3.35
C THR A 59 9.12 -21.71 -4.40
N CYS A 60 8.59 -21.43 -5.60
CA CYS A 60 9.28 -20.78 -6.70
C CYS A 60 8.38 -19.61 -7.20
N PRO A 61 8.48 -18.42 -6.61
CA PRO A 61 7.65 -17.30 -7.05
C PRO A 61 7.90 -16.96 -8.51
N PRO A 62 6.86 -16.63 -9.30
CA PRO A 62 7.03 -16.24 -10.70
C PRO A 62 7.82 -14.92 -10.80
N GLN A 63 8.69 -14.79 -11.81
CA GLN A 63 9.54 -13.61 -12.02
C GLN A 63 9.27 -12.88 -13.35
N GLU A 64 8.33 -13.39 -14.14
CA GLU A 64 8.00 -12.81 -15.46
C GLU A 64 6.59 -12.24 -15.51
N ASP A 65 5.70 -12.68 -14.60
CA ASP A 65 4.31 -12.27 -14.54
C ASP A 65 3.75 -12.44 -13.12
N TYR A 66 2.51 -12.02 -12.91
CA TYR A 66 1.78 -12.27 -11.67
C TYR A 66 1.39 -13.76 -11.54
N VAL A 67 1.13 -14.19 -10.30
CA VAL A 67 0.40 -15.44 -10.04
C VAL A 67 -0.94 -15.36 -10.78
N GLU A 68 -1.27 -16.41 -11.54
CA GLU A 68 -2.41 -16.44 -12.45
C GLU A 68 -3.75 -16.51 -11.69
N LEU A 69 -4.29 -15.36 -11.36
CA LEU A 69 -5.61 -15.21 -10.75
C LEU A 69 -6.57 -14.54 -11.74
N LEU A 70 -7.85 -14.87 -11.63
CA LEU A 70 -8.88 -14.17 -12.38
C LEU A 70 -9.10 -12.79 -11.73
N GLU A 71 -8.84 -11.76 -12.49
CA GLU A 71 -9.15 -10.40 -12.09
C GLU A 71 -10.59 -10.06 -12.51
N PRO A 72 -11.51 -9.84 -11.55
CA PRO A 72 -12.88 -9.49 -11.89
C PRO A 72 -12.94 -8.08 -12.52
N PRO A 73 -13.99 -7.80 -13.32
CA PRO A 73 -14.22 -6.43 -13.75
C PRO A 73 -14.48 -5.53 -12.53
N PRO A 74 -14.14 -4.23 -12.62
CA PRO A 74 -14.42 -3.31 -11.53
C PRO A 74 -15.93 -3.25 -11.25
N GLN A 75 -16.31 -3.06 -9.98
CA GLN A 75 -17.71 -3.02 -9.55
C GLN A 75 -18.50 -1.84 -10.16
N ARG A 76 -17.80 -0.78 -10.57
CA ARG A 76 -18.36 0.35 -11.33
C ARG A 76 -17.35 0.85 -12.36
N ALA A 77 -17.82 1.63 -13.33
CA ALA A 77 -16.94 2.31 -14.28
C ALA A 77 -15.98 3.24 -13.53
N GLY A 78 -14.68 3.12 -13.80
CA GLY A 78 -13.61 3.90 -13.14
C GLY A 78 -13.23 3.43 -11.72
N GLY A 79 -13.90 2.40 -11.19
CA GLY A 79 -13.50 1.78 -9.90
C GLY A 79 -12.24 0.92 -10.05
N PRO A 80 -11.59 0.57 -8.93
CA PRO A 80 -10.43 -0.32 -8.93
C PRO A 80 -10.83 -1.74 -9.34
N ARG A 81 -9.87 -2.46 -9.89
CA ARG A 81 -9.97 -3.91 -10.04
C ARG A 81 -9.43 -4.52 -8.77
N ILE A 82 -10.22 -5.34 -8.11
CA ILE A 82 -9.91 -5.93 -6.80
C ILE A 82 -10.25 -7.41 -6.85
N ILE A 83 -9.27 -8.26 -6.60
CA ILE A 83 -9.44 -9.72 -6.47
C ILE A 83 -9.90 -10.06 -5.05
N PHE A 84 -9.24 -9.51 -4.03
CA PHE A 84 -9.56 -9.73 -2.62
C PHE A 84 -10.45 -8.61 -2.08
N CYS A 85 -11.71 -8.61 -2.51
CA CYS A 85 -12.66 -7.56 -2.18
C CYS A 85 -13.28 -7.76 -0.78
N PRO A 86 -13.15 -6.80 0.15
CA PRO A 86 -13.89 -6.82 1.40
C PRO A 86 -15.41 -6.81 1.16
N ASP A 87 -16.17 -7.59 1.93
CA ASP A 87 -17.62 -7.59 1.88
C ASP A 87 -18.17 -6.25 2.40
N PRO A 88 -18.84 -5.44 1.54
CA PRO A 88 -19.40 -4.16 1.97
C PRO A 88 -20.44 -4.29 3.09
N ALA A 89 -21.15 -5.42 3.17
CA ALA A 89 -22.16 -5.67 4.20
C ALA A 89 -21.55 -5.82 5.60
N ALA A 90 -20.25 -6.11 5.69
CA ALA A 90 -19.54 -6.21 6.97
C ALA A 90 -19.20 -4.83 7.59
N GLY A 91 -19.46 -3.72 6.86
CA GLY A 91 -19.22 -2.34 7.32
C GLY A 91 -17.76 -2.03 7.63
N THR A 92 -17.54 -0.91 8.32
CA THR A 92 -16.18 -0.48 8.75
C THR A 92 -15.45 -1.55 9.57
N PRO A 93 -16.04 -2.24 10.55
CA PRO A 93 -15.34 -3.29 11.28
C PRO A 93 -14.89 -4.46 10.40
N GLY A 94 -15.65 -4.79 9.36
CA GLY A 94 -15.27 -5.82 8.37
C GLY A 94 -14.08 -5.40 7.54
N LEU A 95 -14.10 -4.18 7.02
CA LEU A 95 -13.01 -3.60 6.26
C LEU A 95 -11.70 -3.57 7.07
N ILE A 96 -11.75 -3.10 8.32
CA ILE A 96 -10.59 -3.08 9.22
C ILE A 96 -10.02 -4.48 9.43
N ARG A 97 -10.88 -5.50 9.66
CA ARG A 97 -10.41 -6.89 9.80
C ARG A 97 -9.77 -7.43 8.53
N CYS A 98 -10.29 -7.08 7.35
CA CYS A 98 -9.68 -7.49 6.08
C CYS A 98 -8.30 -6.84 5.89
N LEU A 99 -8.16 -5.54 6.16
CA LEU A 99 -6.88 -4.83 6.11
C LEU A 99 -5.86 -5.45 7.07
N ASP A 100 -6.25 -5.67 8.33
CA ASP A 100 -5.38 -6.29 9.33
C ASP A 100 -4.92 -7.69 8.93
N ALA A 101 -5.86 -8.52 8.45
CA ALA A 101 -5.56 -9.88 8.01
C ALA A 101 -4.63 -9.92 6.79
N ALA A 102 -4.90 -9.10 5.77
CA ALA A 102 -4.08 -9.05 4.57
C ALA A 102 -2.66 -8.51 4.86
N ALA A 103 -2.55 -7.46 5.68
CA ALA A 103 -1.25 -6.96 6.12
C ALA A 103 -0.50 -7.97 7.00
N GLY A 104 -1.20 -8.68 7.89
CA GLY A 104 -0.63 -9.76 8.68
C GLY A 104 -0.07 -10.89 7.81
N LEU A 105 -0.80 -11.26 6.75
CA LEU A 105 -0.34 -12.24 5.76
C LEU A 105 0.94 -11.76 5.07
N LEU A 106 0.96 -10.52 4.57
CA LEU A 106 2.14 -9.96 3.92
C LEU A 106 3.34 -9.91 4.88
N CYS A 107 3.13 -9.45 6.12
CA CYS A 107 4.20 -9.44 7.14
C CYS A 107 4.77 -10.84 7.39
N ALA A 108 3.91 -11.87 7.49
CA ALA A 108 4.35 -13.25 7.72
C ALA A 108 5.15 -13.78 6.53
N VAL A 109 4.69 -13.52 5.30
CA VAL A 109 5.39 -13.94 4.08
C VAL A 109 6.73 -13.23 3.94
N VAL A 110 6.79 -11.92 4.12
CA VAL A 110 8.03 -11.13 4.09
C VAL A 110 9.05 -11.66 5.11
N ALA A 111 8.60 -11.95 6.34
CA ALA A 111 9.48 -12.47 7.38
C ALA A 111 10.05 -13.86 7.07
N ALA A 112 9.33 -14.68 6.27
CA ALA A 112 9.71 -16.04 5.93
C ALA A 112 10.36 -16.19 4.54
N ALA A 113 10.41 -15.13 3.73
CA ALA A 113 10.79 -15.19 2.32
C ALA A 113 12.29 -14.99 2.09
N ASP A 114 13.15 -15.64 2.88
CA ASP A 114 14.61 -15.53 2.76
C ASP A 114 15.07 -15.91 1.34
N GLY A 115 15.75 -14.97 0.67
CA GLY A 115 16.29 -15.13 -0.68
C GLY A 115 15.27 -15.26 -1.81
N LYS A 116 13.96 -15.26 -1.54
CA LYS A 116 12.93 -15.32 -2.58
C LYS A 116 12.83 -13.99 -3.32
N ARG A 117 12.46 -14.09 -4.60
CA ARG A 117 12.19 -12.94 -5.47
C ARG A 117 10.93 -13.21 -6.26
N GLY A 118 10.08 -12.19 -6.42
CA GLY A 118 8.84 -12.27 -7.19
C GLY A 118 8.73 -11.12 -8.18
N TYR A 119 7.92 -11.34 -9.22
CA TYR A 119 7.62 -10.33 -10.21
C TYR A 119 6.84 -9.16 -9.60
N HIS A 120 7.17 -7.97 -10.08
CA HIS A 120 6.34 -6.77 -10.00
C HIS A 120 6.58 -5.95 -11.27
N PRO A 121 5.58 -5.26 -11.85
CA PRO A 121 5.75 -4.54 -13.13
C PRO A 121 6.79 -3.42 -13.08
N MET A 122 7.17 -2.99 -11.88
CA MET A 122 8.24 -2.00 -11.68
C MET A 122 9.58 -2.62 -11.28
N GLY A 123 9.77 -3.94 -11.49
CA GLY A 123 11.03 -4.67 -11.26
C GLY A 123 10.85 -5.91 -10.40
N ILE A 124 11.66 -6.95 -10.63
CA ILE A 124 11.67 -8.16 -9.79
C ILE A 124 12.12 -7.77 -8.38
N SER A 125 11.31 -8.08 -7.38
CA SER A 125 11.49 -7.63 -6.00
C SER A 125 11.75 -8.79 -5.04
N ASP A 126 12.37 -8.47 -3.93
CA ASP A 126 12.60 -9.35 -2.80
C ASP A 126 11.68 -9.01 -1.61
N ALA A 127 11.87 -9.71 -0.48
CA ALA A 127 11.08 -9.49 0.73
C ALA A 127 11.12 -8.03 1.20
N GLU A 128 12.28 -7.38 1.16
CA GLU A 128 12.43 -5.98 1.52
C GLU A 128 11.62 -5.06 0.58
N GLY A 129 11.69 -5.31 -0.72
CA GLY A 129 10.95 -4.52 -1.70
C GLY A 129 9.44 -4.68 -1.56
N PHE A 130 8.93 -5.90 -1.34
CA PHE A 130 7.50 -6.11 -1.09
C PHE A 130 7.03 -5.47 0.23
N ALA A 131 7.86 -5.49 1.29
CA ALA A 131 7.55 -4.75 2.50
C ALA A 131 7.51 -3.23 2.26
N ALA A 132 8.47 -2.70 1.50
CA ALA A 132 8.54 -1.28 1.17
C ALA A 132 7.35 -0.83 0.32
N MET A 133 6.95 -1.62 -0.69
CA MET A 133 5.76 -1.37 -1.50
C MET A 133 4.50 -1.35 -0.64
N GLY A 134 4.31 -2.35 0.23
CA GLY A 134 3.18 -2.37 1.17
C GLY A 134 3.15 -1.14 2.09
N ILE A 135 4.31 -0.63 2.53
CA ILE A 135 4.38 0.61 3.33
C ILE A 135 3.96 1.83 2.50
N VAL A 136 4.42 1.95 1.25
CA VAL A 136 4.03 3.06 0.38
C VAL A 136 2.53 3.07 0.17
N GLU A 137 1.95 1.92 -0.22
CA GLU A 137 0.51 1.78 -0.43
C GLU A 137 -0.26 2.16 0.85
N ALA A 138 0.11 1.57 2.01
CA ALA A 138 -0.55 1.86 3.28
C ALA A 138 -0.47 3.35 3.64
N ALA A 139 0.72 3.94 3.60
CA ALA A 139 0.94 5.30 4.08
C ALA A 139 0.30 6.36 3.16
N VAL A 140 0.46 6.20 1.84
CA VAL A 140 -0.02 7.20 0.88
C VAL A 140 -1.54 7.12 0.72
N HIS A 141 -2.11 5.92 0.65
CA HIS A 141 -3.57 5.79 0.59
C HIS A 141 -4.26 6.10 1.93
N ALA A 142 -3.58 5.87 3.08
CA ALA A 142 -4.08 6.41 4.34
C ALA A 142 -4.11 7.95 4.34
N PHE A 143 -3.09 8.59 3.76
CA PHE A 143 -3.11 10.03 3.57
C PHE A 143 -4.28 10.47 2.68
N ASP A 144 -4.51 9.81 1.55
CA ASP A 144 -5.61 10.13 0.62
C ASP A 144 -6.98 10.03 1.33
N ILE A 145 -7.20 8.96 2.11
CA ILE A 145 -8.46 8.73 2.85
C ILE A 145 -8.63 9.74 3.99
N LEU A 146 -7.61 9.92 4.83
CA LEU A 146 -7.69 10.77 6.02
C LEU A 146 -7.75 12.26 5.67
N ALA A 147 -7.00 12.70 4.66
CA ALA A 147 -7.04 14.08 4.17
C ALA A 147 -8.41 14.44 3.59
N ALA A 148 -9.08 13.51 2.90
CA ALA A 148 -10.47 13.70 2.44
C ALA A 148 -11.44 13.96 3.59
N GLN A 149 -11.16 13.43 4.79
CA GLN A 149 -11.93 13.64 6.01
C GLN A 149 -11.38 14.77 6.90
N GLN A 150 -10.39 15.53 6.41
CA GLN A 150 -9.72 16.60 7.15
C GLN A 150 -9.04 16.11 8.45
N VAL A 151 -8.66 14.83 8.50
CA VAL A 151 -7.93 14.22 9.60
C VAL A 151 -6.44 14.29 9.32
N PRO A 152 -5.64 14.94 10.18
CA PRO A 152 -4.19 15.01 9.99
C PRO A 152 -3.55 13.62 10.06
N TYR A 153 -2.67 13.34 9.10
CA TYR A 153 -1.88 12.10 9.07
C TYR A 153 -0.46 12.37 8.58
N ALA A 154 0.50 11.74 9.22
CA ALA A 154 1.86 11.63 8.76
C ALA A 154 2.41 10.27 9.15
N ALA A 155 3.11 9.61 8.24
CA ALA A 155 3.83 8.39 8.51
C ALA A 155 5.17 8.70 9.20
N ASP A 156 5.72 7.69 9.87
CA ASP A 156 7.02 7.80 10.56
C ASP A 156 8.15 8.16 9.59
N GLY A 157 8.90 9.21 9.89
CA GLY A 157 9.94 9.75 9.01
C GLY A 157 11.12 8.80 8.82
N GLU A 158 11.48 7.98 9.83
CA GLU A 158 12.56 7.01 9.67
C GLU A 158 12.15 5.86 8.73
N VAL A 159 10.91 5.42 8.84
CA VAL A 159 10.35 4.41 7.93
C VAL A 159 10.25 4.98 6.52
N CYS A 160 9.76 6.21 6.36
CA CYS A 160 9.70 6.89 5.06
C CYS A 160 11.09 7.00 4.41
N ALA A 161 12.12 7.34 5.19
CA ALA A 161 13.49 7.41 4.67
C ALA A 161 13.98 6.06 4.13
N LYS A 162 13.75 4.95 4.87
CA LYS A 162 14.08 3.59 4.41
C LYS A 162 13.36 3.24 3.10
N VAL A 163 12.07 3.54 3.02
CA VAL A 163 11.24 3.27 1.84
C VAL A 163 11.73 4.07 0.63
N LEU A 164 12.03 5.35 0.84
CA LEU A 164 12.57 6.20 -0.20
C LEU A 164 13.91 5.66 -0.72
N ASP A 165 14.82 5.24 0.16
CA ASP A 165 16.10 4.64 -0.22
C ASP A 165 15.90 3.35 -1.03
N ARG A 166 14.90 2.55 -0.65
CA ARG A 166 14.64 1.26 -1.29
C ARG A 166 13.93 1.37 -2.64
N LEU A 167 12.92 2.24 -2.76
CA LEU A 167 12.02 2.30 -3.92
C LEU A 167 12.22 3.54 -4.80
N PHE A 168 12.71 4.63 -4.25
CA PHE A 168 12.85 5.91 -4.96
C PHE A 168 14.28 6.46 -4.89
N PRO A 169 15.29 5.70 -5.36
CA PRO A 169 16.70 6.07 -5.16
C PRO A 169 17.10 7.38 -5.84
N GLN A 170 16.32 7.82 -6.84
CA GLN A 170 16.57 9.04 -7.59
C GLN A 170 15.77 10.24 -7.05
N ALA A 171 14.89 10.04 -6.06
CA ALA A 171 14.11 11.13 -5.50
C ALA A 171 14.98 12.10 -4.71
N GLY A 172 14.69 13.39 -4.84
CA GLY A 172 15.31 14.42 -3.99
C GLY A 172 15.02 14.16 -2.51
N ARG A 173 15.96 14.50 -1.65
CA ARG A 173 15.84 14.34 -0.19
C ARG A 173 15.88 15.71 0.49
N THR A 174 14.96 15.91 1.42
CA THR A 174 14.95 17.05 2.35
C THR A 174 15.09 16.54 3.79
N ALA A 175 14.90 17.40 4.77
CA ALA A 175 14.86 17.00 6.18
C ALA A 175 13.53 16.33 6.57
N ASP A 176 12.52 16.35 5.71
CA ASP A 176 11.19 15.77 5.92
C ASP A 176 10.94 14.62 4.95
N ALA A 177 11.30 13.41 5.37
CA ALA A 177 11.16 12.21 4.55
C ALA A 177 9.69 11.87 4.22
N TRP A 178 8.75 12.24 5.08
CA TRP A 178 7.33 12.07 4.77
C TRP A 178 6.89 12.95 3.59
N GLN A 179 7.27 14.22 3.61
CA GLN A 179 6.99 15.13 2.49
C GLN A 179 7.71 14.69 1.20
N ASP A 180 8.91 14.15 1.31
CA ASP A 180 9.64 13.61 0.16
C ASP A 180 8.93 12.37 -0.42
N LEU A 181 8.36 11.51 0.44
CA LEU A 181 7.56 10.35 -0.01
C LEU A 181 6.27 10.81 -0.70
N LEU A 182 5.52 11.74 -0.11
CA LEU A 182 4.33 12.32 -0.72
C LEU A 182 4.64 12.96 -2.08
N ARG A 183 5.75 13.69 -2.18
CA ARG A 183 6.22 14.27 -3.44
C ARG A 183 6.54 13.20 -4.48
N SER A 184 7.21 12.13 -4.08
CA SER A 184 7.56 11.01 -4.97
C SER A 184 6.33 10.25 -5.47
N CYS A 185 5.22 10.34 -4.72
CA CYS A 185 3.93 9.72 -5.05
C CYS A 185 2.90 10.70 -5.63
N GLY A 186 3.30 11.92 -6.02
CA GLY A 186 2.41 12.88 -6.66
C GLY A 186 1.35 13.50 -5.75
N ARG A 187 1.59 13.56 -4.42
CA ARG A 187 0.63 14.06 -3.41
C ARG A 187 1.00 15.45 -2.87
N THR A 188 1.94 16.12 -3.49
CA THR A 188 2.26 17.52 -3.15
C THR A 188 1.79 18.47 -4.27
N PRO A 189 1.55 19.77 -3.99
CA PRO A 189 1.03 20.72 -4.99
C PRO A 189 1.86 20.80 -6.26
N ASP A 190 3.19 20.65 -6.15
CA ASP A 190 4.14 20.72 -7.26
C ASP A 190 4.22 19.41 -8.09
N THR A 191 3.75 18.30 -7.57
CA THR A 191 3.76 16.99 -8.26
C THR A 191 2.39 16.39 -8.47
N ARG A 192 1.33 17.13 -8.11
CA ARG A 192 -0.06 16.68 -8.18
C ARG A 192 -0.42 16.11 -9.56
N GLY A 193 -1.04 14.92 -9.56
CA GLY A 193 -1.42 14.21 -10.78
C GLY A 193 -0.26 13.54 -11.53
N ALA A 194 0.97 13.63 -11.04
CA ALA A 194 2.06 12.82 -11.58
C ALA A 194 1.84 11.35 -11.20
N ALA A 195 1.97 10.47 -12.19
CA ALA A 195 1.97 9.04 -11.94
C ALA A 195 3.17 8.68 -11.06
N TRP A 196 2.92 8.10 -9.89
CA TRP A 196 3.99 7.59 -9.08
C TRP A 196 4.55 6.30 -9.67
N ARG A 197 5.87 6.22 -9.69
CA ARG A 197 6.60 5.04 -10.15
C ARG A 197 7.80 4.85 -9.25
N TRP A 198 7.94 3.66 -8.73
CA TRP A 198 9.13 3.26 -7.99
C TRP A 198 9.96 2.25 -8.78
N ASP A 199 11.13 1.96 -8.28
CA ASP A 199 11.96 0.86 -8.75
C ASP A 199 11.98 -0.23 -7.67
N SER A 200 11.22 -1.31 -7.89
CA SER A 200 11.14 -2.43 -6.97
C SER A 200 12.30 -3.44 -7.13
N SER A 201 13.18 -3.24 -8.11
CA SER A 201 14.29 -4.16 -8.40
C SER A 201 15.19 -4.40 -7.19
N VAL A 202 15.67 -5.62 -7.06
CA VAL A 202 16.66 -5.99 -6.03
C VAL A 202 17.98 -5.27 -6.30
N ARG A 203 18.60 -4.73 -5.27
CA ARG A 203 19.87 -4.03 -5.31
C ARG A 203 20.92 -4.70 -4.44
#